data_077bb8114202a49622bbe78055e863fa
#
_entry.id   077bb8114202a49622bbe78055e863fa
#
_cell.length_a   1.000
_cell.length_b   1.000
_cell.length_c   1.000
_cell.angle_alpha   90.00
_cell.angle_beta   90.00
_cell.angle_gamma   90.00
#
_symmetry.space_group_name_H-M   'P 1'
#
loop_
_entity.id
_entity.type
_entity.pdbx_description
1 polymer ?
#
loop_
_entity_poly.entity_id
_entity_poly.type
_entity_poly.pdbx_seq_one_letter_code
_entity_poly.pdbx_strand_id
1 'polypeptide(L)'
;MKNIEKEIKPGIKLHTIKTEKFKTNLIAIFLSMPITRENVTKNALISAVVRRGSMNMPTLLDISKTLEEMYGASFDNGIDKTGDNQILKFYIETINDNYIPQNGENMLKTSIEKLIEIVFNPLIKDKKFNEEYVEQEKENIKRIIEGKTDNKAMYATERCIEEMYKNEPFGLYKYGYVEDIEKIDAQSLYKYYKEMISTCKIDIFVSGDVDEKIVKILEENESIKNLKERETKIIIDIPKKDIVEEREIIEKMDVTQGKIVIGMDLTLENVNQKYNAIVYNAILGGTANSKMFQEVREKASLAYSAGSTYLRYKGNIFIKCGIEIKNYEKALEIIRKQLEDMKKGIFTDEDIENAKKSIISGIRSIDDEQDTEITYFFGQEITNEKISTEEYIKNINQVSKEDIIKIANSLQINTIYFLKNKEED
;
A
#
# COMPACT_ATOMS: atom_id res chain seq x y z
N MET A 1 28.74 4.19 2.32
CA MET A 1 28.30 5.19 3.33
C MET A 1 27.00 4.71 3.93
N LYS A 2 26.70 5.08 5.18
CA LYS A 2 25.46 4.64 5.86
C LYS A 2 24.26 5.44 5.36
N ASN A 3 23.08 4.79 5.24
CA ASN A 3 21.81 5.50 5.09
C ASN A 3 21.62 6.45 6.28
N ILE A 4 21.07 7.64 6.01
CA ILE A 4 20.76 8.63 7.03
C ILE A 4 19.30 8.45 7.42
N GLU A 5 19.06 8.37 8.71
CA GLU A 5 17.74 8.44 9.31
C GLU A 5 17.78 9.57 10.35
N LYS A 6 17.00 10.61 10.11
CA LYS A 6 17.02 11.81 10.98
C LYS A 6 15.63 12.38 11.16
N GLU A 7 15.25 12.60 12.42
CA GLU A 7 14.09 13.40 12.73
C GLU A 7 14.44 14.87 12.53
N ILE A 8 13.83 15.49 11.52
CA ILE A 8 14.01 16.93 11.19
C ILE A 8 13.25 17.78 12.20
N LYS A 9 12.05 17.35 12.56
CA LYS A 9 11.21 17.87 13.64
C LYS A 9 10.37 16.73 14.20
N PRO A 10 9.86 16.82 15.44
CA PRO A 10 8.93 15.82 15.97
C PRO A 10 7.81 15.50 14.98
N GLY A 11 7.74 14.23 14.55
CA GLY A 11 6.79 13.70 13.56
C GLY A 11 7.11 14.00 12.09
N ILE A 12 8.30 14.54 11.79
CA ILE A 12 8.81 14.76 10.42
C ILE A 12 10.19 14.12 10.31
N LYS A 13 10.31 13.07 9.50
CA LYS A 13 11.50 12.24 9.45
C LYS A 13 12.07 12.13 8.04
N LEU A 14 13.39 12.24 7.92
CA LEU A 14 14.15 11.99 6.70
C LEU A 14 14.72 10.57 6.74
N HIS A 15 14.60 9.87 5.62
CA HIS A 15 15.22 8.59 5.34
C HIS A 15 15.98 8.69 4.02
N THR A 16 17.27 8.33 4.01
CA THR A 16 18.02 8.26 2.76
C THR A 16 18.38 6.82 2.44
N ILE A 17 18.33 6.49 1.16
CA ILE A 17 18.78 5.21 0.62
C ILE A 17 19.89 5.55 -0.38
N LYS A 18 21.14 5.45 0.09
CA LYS A 18 22.27 5.76 -0.76
C LYS A 18 22.57 4.62 -1.73
N THR A 19 22.43 4.91 -3.02
CA THR A 19 22.71 3.96 -4.10
C THR A 19 23.30 4.70 -5.32
N GLU A 20 24.21 4.02 -6.01
CA GLU A 20 24.79 4.48 -7.29
C GLU A 20 24.31 3.59 -8.48
N LYS A 21 23.33 2.68 -8.21
CA LYS A 21 22.77 1.79 -9.24
C LYS A 21 22.01 2.53 -10.32
N PHE A 22 21.40 3.66 -9.97
CA PHE A 22 20.47 4.39 -10.84
C PHE A 22 21.08 5.69 -11.35
N LYS A 23 20.66 6.09 -12.54
CA LYS A 23 20.99 7.41 -13.11
C LYS A 23 20.04 8.50 -12.64
N THR A 24 19.07 8.15 -11.81
CA THR A 24 18.03 9.02 -11.27
C THR A 24 18.12 9.08 -9.75
N ASN A 25 17.56 10.14 -9.19
CA ASN A 25 17.21 10.24 -7.78
C ASN A 25 15.70 10.19 -7.65
N LEU A 26 15.19 9.42 -6.70
CA LEU A 26 13.76 9.35 -6.38
C LEU A 26 13.52 9.95 -4.99
N ILE A 27 12.66 10.95 -4.94
CA ILE A 27 12.23 11.59 -3.71
C ILE A 27 10.75 11.25 -3.48
N ALA A 28 10.42 10.81 -2.27
CA ALA A 28 9.04 10.51 -1.89
C ALA A 28 8.66 11.22 -0.59
N ILE A 29 7.44 11.73 -0.51
CA ILE A 29 6.83 12.26 0.70
C ILE A 29 5.61 11.41 1.01
N PHE A 30 5.56 10.82 2.20
CA PHE A 30 4.43 10.05 2.70
C PHE A 30 3.79 10.80 3.86
N LEU A 31 2.48 11.06 3.73
CA LEU A 31 1.64 11.62 4.78
C LEU A 31 0.77 10.50 5.34
N SER A 32 1.05 10.08 6.57
CA SER A 32 0.40 8.93 7.19
C SER A 32 -0.51 9.38 8.33
N MET A 33 -1.75 8.86 8.34
CA MET A 33 -2.74 9.18 9.38
C MET A 33 -3.73 8.04 9.58
N PRO A 34 -4.33 7.89 10.78
CA PRO A 34 -5.42 6.95 10.99
C PRO A 34 -6.58 7.22 10.03
N ILE A 35 -7.10 6.15 9.42
CA ILE A 35 -8.26 6.24 8.53
C ILE A 35 -9.55 6.25 9.34
N THR A 36 -10.46 7.15 9.01
CA THR A 36 -11.81 7.24 9.58
C THR A 36 -12.83 7.51 8.50
N ARG A 37 -14.11 7.25 8.80
CA ARG A 37 -15.20 7.57 7.85
C ARG A 37 -15.27 9.06 7.51
N GLU A 38 -14.87 9.92 8.43
CA GLU A 38 -14.90 11.38 8.26
C GLU A 38 -13.77 11.90 7.37
N ASN A 39 -12.59 11.25 7.40
CA ASN A 39 -11.41 11.78 6.73
C ASN A 39 -11.06 11.08 5.41
N VAL A 40 -11.46 9.83 5.21
CA VAL A 40 -11.03 9.01 4.08
C VAL A 40 -11.29 9.67 2.72
N THR A 41 -12.48 10.24 2.51
CA THR A 41 -12.84 10.92 1.25
C THR A 41 -12.13 12.26 1.10
N LYS A 42 -11.98 13.02 2.20
CA LYS A 42 -11.23 14.28 2.20
C LYS A 42 -9.77 14.07 1.85
N ASN A 43 -9.14 13.02 2.41
CA ASN A 43 -7.75 12.67 2.11
C ASN A 43 -7.57 12.31 0.64
N ALA A 44 -8.51 11.55 0.06
CA ALA A 44 -8.48 11.24 -1.36
C ALA A 44 -8.57 12.50 -2.23
N LEU A 45 -9.48 13.42 -1.90
CA LEU A 45 -9.59 14.71 -2.60
C LEU A 45 -8.36 15.58 -2.42
N ILE A 46 -7.77 15.66 -1.22
CA ILE A 46 -6.54 16.43 -0.98
C ILE A 46 -5.40 15.92 -1.87
N SER A 47 -5.18 14.62 -1.93
CA SER A 47 -4.12 14.04 -2.78
C SER A 47 -4.30 14.45 -4.25
N ALA A 48 -5.55 14.48 -4.74
CA ALA A 48 -5.88 14.85 -6.10
C ALA A 48 -5.77 16.37 -6.35
N VAL A 49 -6.26 17.19 -5.43
CA VAL A 49 -6.29 18.66 -5.58
C VAL A 49 -4.88 19.28 -5.46
N VAL A 50 -4.07 18.81 -4.52
CA VAL A 50 -2.70 19.33 -4.27
C VAL A 50 -1.82 19.19 -5.50
N ARG A 51 -1.96 18.11 -6.27
CA ARG A 51 -1.20 17.91 -7.53
C ARG A 51 -1.55 18.89 -8.66
N ARG A 52 -2.67 19.64 -8.55
CA ARG A 52 -3.16 20.52 -9.62
C ARG A 52 -2.39 21.82 -9.75
N GLY A 53 -1.72 22.25 -8.68
CA GLY A 53 -0.92 23.47 -8.69
C GLY A 53 -0.46 23.88 -7.31
N SER A 54 0.65 24.64 -7.30
CA SER A 54 1.20 25.30 -6.11
C SER A 54 1.13 26.81 -6.25
N MET A 55 1.56 27.54 -5.23
CA MET A 55 1.58 29.01 -5.27
C MET A 55 2.48 29.55 -6.38
N ASN A 56 3.59 28.89 -6.73
CA ASN A 56 4.50 29.33 -7.79
C ASN A 56 4.29 28.57 -9.12
N MET A 57 3.57 27.46 -9.10
CA MET A 57 3.20 26.66 -10.28
C MET A 57 1.67 26.46 -10.27
N PRO A 58 0.87 27.50 -10.61
CA PRO A 58 -0.57 27.52 -10.35
C PRO A 58 -1.39 26.56 -11.21
N THR A 59 -0.83 26.02 -12.30
CA THR A 59 -1.52 25.12 -13.21
C THR A 59 -0.72 23.83 -13.46
N LEU A 60 -1.40 22.79 -13.93
CA LEU A 60 -0.73 21.55 -14.40
C LEU A 60 0.28 21.84 -15.52
N LEU A 61 0.01 22.83 -16.38
CA LEU A 61 0.94 23.23 -17.43
C LEU A 61 2.23 23.82 -16.84
N ASP A 62 2.14 24.63 -15.78
CA ASP A 62 3.30 25.18 -15.11
C ASP A 62 4.13 24.09 -14.45
N ILE A 63 3.47 23.12 -13.80
CA ILE A 63 4.14 21.94 -13.24
C ILE A 63 4.84 21.16 -14.37
N SER A 64 4.14 20.87 -15.47
CA SER A 64 4.72 20.13 -16.59
C SER A 64 5.93 20.83 -17.20
N LYS A 65 5.87 22.16 -17.41
CA LYS A 65 7.00 22.95 -17.89
C LYS A 65 8.19 22.90 -16.94
N THR A 66 7.93 23.04 -15.63
CA THR A 66 8.99 22.94 -14.62
C THR A 66 9.66 21.54 -14.66
N LEU A 67 8.89 20.48 -14.78
CA LEU A 67 9.43 19.11 -14.88
C LEU A 67 10.23 18.91 -16.18
N GLU A 68 9.79 19.47 -17.30
CA GLU A 68 10.56 19.47 -18.56
C GLU A 68 11.89 20.21 -18.43
N GLU A 69 11.88 21.40 -17.81
CA GLU A 69 13.10 22.19 -17.51
C GLU A 69 14.04 21.46 -16.56
N MET A 70 13.51 20.57 -15.73
CA MET A 70 14.26 19.65 -14.86
C MET A 70 14.70 18.36 -15.59
N TYR A 71 15.07 18.47 -16.87
CA TYR A 71 15.52 17.36 -17.72
C TYR A 71 14.49 16.24 -17.87
N GLY A 72 13.21 16.57 -17.90
CA GLY A 72 12.13 15.59 -18.03
C GLY A 72 11.86 14.82 -16.74
N ALA A 73 11.97 15.47 -15.59
CA ALA A 73 11.58 14.88 -14.31
C ALA A 73 10.13 14.40 -14.33
N SER A 74 9.82 13.36 -13.60
CA SER A 74 8.46 12.86 -13.43
C SER A 74 7.91 13.18 -12.05
N PHE A 75 6.61 13.45 -11.96
CA PHE A 75 5.89 13.64 -10.71
C PHE A 75 4.65 12.74 -10.69
N ASP A 76 4.46 12.02 -9.60
CA ASP A 76 3.28 11.18 -9.39
C ASP A 76 2.78 11.27 -7.96
N ASN A 77 1.51 10.90 -7.76
CA ASN A 77 0.89 10.81 -6.44
C ASN A 77 -0.06 9.62 -6.35
N GLY A 78 -0.25 9.14 -5.14
CA GLY A 78 -1.13 8.01 -4.90
C GLY A 78 -1.70 7.98 -3.49
N ILE A 79 -2.60 7.03 -3.27
CA ILE A 79 -3.23 6.76 -1.99
C ILE A 79 -3.14 5.28 -1.70
N ASP A 80 -2.65 4.96 -0.52
CA ASP A 80 -2.63 3.60 -0.01
C ASP A 80 -3.31 3.47 1.35
N LYS A 81 -3.57 2.22 1.73
CA LYS A 81 -4.09 1.85 3.04
C LYS A 81 -3.15 0.80 3.65
N THR A 82 -2.60 1.09 4.82
CA THR A 82 -1.70 0.20 5.55
C THR A 82 -2.24 -0.04 6.95
N GLY A 83 -2.83 -1.22 7.17
CA GLY A 83 -3.63 -1.46 8.36
C GLY A 83 -4.75 -0.42 8.47
N ASP A 84 -4.91 0.16 9.65
CA ASP A 84 -5.90 1.19 9.92
C ASP A 84 -5.41 2.63 9.61
N ASN A 85 -4.40 2.74 8.74
CA ASN A 85 -3.86 4.04 8.33
C ASN A 85 -4.06 4.25 6.82
N GLN A 86 -4.35 5.49 6.45
CA GLN A 86 -4.33 5.97 5.06
C GLN A 86 -3.03 6.73 4.82
N ILE A 87 -2.44 6.49 3.66
CA ILE A 87 -1.15 7.05 3.27
C ILE A 87 -1.32 7.83 1.98
N LEU A 88 -1.06 9.14 2.01
CA LEU A 88 -0.93 9.95 0.81
C LEU A 88 0.53 9.93 0.39
N LYS A 89 0.79 9.61 -0.85
CA LYS A 89 2.13 9.44 -1.42
C LYS A 89 2.34 10.48 -2.51
N PHE A 90 3.52 11.09 -2.53
CA PHE A 90 3.94 12.02 -3.58
C PHE A 90 5.38 11.70 -3.94
N TYR A 91 5.65 11.60 -5.23
CA TYR A 91 6.97 11.23 -5.76
C TYR A 91 7.45 12.23 -6.78
N ILE A 92 8.74 12.49 -6.80
CA ILE A 92 9.43 13.11 -7.93
C ILE A 92 10.69 12.30 -8.25
N GLU A 93 10.82 11.93 -9.53
CA GLU A 93 12.02 11.29 -10.03
C GLU A 93 12.73 12.24 -10.98
N THR A 94 14.04 12.39 -10.79
CA THR A 94 14.85 13.29 -11.59
C THR A 94 16.21 12.68 -11.91
N ILE A 95 16.84 13.15 -12.97
CA ILE A 95 18.20 12.75 -13.33
C ILE A 95 19.18 13.15 -12.20
N ASN A 96 20.16 12.29 -11.93
CA ASN A 96 21.21 12.58 -10.97
C ASN A 96 22.17 13.65 -11.53
N ASP A 97 22.63 14.57 -10.66
CA ASP A 97 23.50 15.69 -11.00
C ASP A 97 24.80 15.27 -11.72
N ASN A 98 25.27 14.02 -11.55
CA ASN A 98 26.44 13.50 -12.25
C ASN A 98 26.24 13.30 -13.76
N TYR A 99 24.99 13.31 -14.24
CA TYR A 99 24.64 13.07 -15.66
C TYR A 99 24.17 14.32 -16.40
N ILE A 100 24.24 15.49 -15.78
CA ILE A 100 23.88 16.77 -16.39
C ILE A 100 25.12 17.68 -16.51
N PRO A 101 25.07 18.70 -17.39
CA PRO A 101 26.14 19.69 -17.48
C PRO A 101 26.41 20.36 -16.13
N GLN A 102 27.68 20.54 -15.79
CA GLN A 102 28.11 21.20 -14.55
C GLN A 102 27.98 22.72 -14.67
N ASN A 103 26.75 23.23 -14.72
CA ASN A 103 26.43 24.65 -14.87
C ASN A 103 26.07 25.35 -13.53
N GLY A 104 26.28 24.65 -12.39
CA GLY A 104 25.95 25.13 -11.06
C GLY A 104 24.53 24.82 -10.57
N GLU A 105 23.72 24.14 -11.38
CA GLU A 105 22.42 23.62 -10.94
C GLU A 105 22.61 22.43 -9.99
N ASN A 106 21.74 22.35 -9.00
CA ASN A 106 21.66 21.18 -8.10
C ASN A 106 20.27 20.57 -8.25
N MET A 107 20.18 19.58 -9.12
CA MET A 107 18.90 18.97 -9.50
C MET A 107 18.23 18.25 -8.33
N LEU A 108 19.02 17.56 -7.48
CA LEU A 108 18.50 16.94 -6.27
C LEU A 108 17.84 17.97 -5.35
N LYS A 109 18.50 19.10 -5.08
CA LYS A 109 17.94 20.17 -4.26
C LYS A 109 16.66 20.73 -4.88
N THR A 110 16.70 21.06 -6.17
CA THR A 110 15.55 21.60 -6.90
C THR A 110 14.35 20.65 -6.83
N SER A 111 14.57 19.34 -7.02
CA SER A 111 13.51 18.35 -6.96
C SER A 111 12.88 18.24 -5.58
N ILE A 112 13.69 18.27 -4.53
CA ILE A 112 13.21 18.27 -3.13
C ILE A 112 12.36 19.52 -2.89
N GLU A 113 12.84 20.71 -3.30
CA GLU A 113 12.13 21.98 -3.11
C GLU A 113 10.80 21.99 -3.89
N LYS A 114 10.78 21.47 -5.13
CA LYS A 114 9.56 21.40 -5.95
C LYS A 114 8.53 20.42 -5.39
N LEU A 115 8.95 19.25 -4.93
CA LEU A 115 8.04 18.31 -4.28
C LEU A 115 7.45 18.89 -2.98
N ILE A 116 8.30 19.49 -2.14
CA ILE A 116 7.87 20.17 -0.92
C ILE A 116 6.89 21.31 -1.24
N GLU A 117 7.17 22.10 -2.27
CA GLU A 117 6.28 23.19 -2.73
C GLU A 117 4.90 22.65 -3.11
N ILE A 118 4.84 21.62 -3.95
CA ILE A 118 3.55 20.99 -4.37
C ILE A 118 2.76 20.51 -3.16
N VAL A 119 3.42 19.80 -2.23
CA VAL A 119 2.73 19.14 -1.11
C VAL A 119 2.33 20.12 -0.01
N PHE A 120 3.21 21.09 0.35
CA PHE A 120 3.02 21.94 1.53
C PHE A 120 2.68 23.40 1.20
N ASN A 121 2.74 23.79 -0.07
CA ASN A 121 2.39 25.14 -0.51
C ASN A 121 1.43 25.11 -1.72
N PRO A 122 0.30 24.37 -1.60
CA PRO A 122 -0.66 24.25 -2.71
C PRO A 122 -1.28 25.59 -3.08
N LEU A 123 -1.90 25.69 -4.26
CA LEU A 123 -2.57 26.88 -4.74
C LEU A 123 -3.77 27.24 -3.85
N ILE A 124 -3.62 28.29 -3.05
CA ILE A 124 -4.64 28.79 -2.12
C ILE A 124 -4.95 30.25 -2.42
N LYS A 125 -6.23 30.57 -2.53
CA LYS A 125 -6.74 31.92 -2.64
C LYS A 125 -7.90 32.14 -1.67
N ASP A 126 -7.92 33.26 -0.96
CA ASP A 126 -9.00 33.63 -0.02
C ASP A 126 -9.31 32.55 1.03
N LYS A 127 -8.27 31.88 1.55
CA LYS A 127 -8.37 30.78 2.53
C LYS A 127 -9.19 29.57 2.04
N LYS A 128 -9.15 29.28 0.74
CA LYS A 128 -9.74 28.10 0.12
C LYS A 128 -8.87 27.57 -1.03
N PHE A 129 -9.02 26.31 -1.36
CA PHE A 129 -8.49 25.76 -2.61
C PHE A 129 -9.15 26.41 -3.83
N ASN A 130 -8.56 26.26 -5.01
CA ASN A 130 -9.22 26.64 -6.24
C ASN A 130 -10.51 25.82 -6.42
N GLU A 131 -11.67 26.50 -6.49
CA GLU A 131 -12.99 25.84 -6.57
C GLU A 131 -13.12 24.96 -7.81
N GLU A 132 -12.65 25.44 -8.95
CA GLU A 132 -12.71 24.67 -10.20
C GLU A 132 -11.89 23.37 -10.09
N TYR A 133 -10.71 23.42 -9.48
CA TYR A 133 -9.89 22.22 -9.26
C TYR A 133 -10.54 21.24 -8.30
N VAL A 134 -11.16 21.73 -7.23
CA VAL A 134 -11.89 20.89 -6.30
C VAL A 134 -13.05 20.18 -6.99
N GLU A 135 -13.87 20.90 -7.77
CA GLU A 135 -15.01 20.29 -8.47
C GLU A 135 -14.56 19.28 -9.54
N GLN A 136 -13.50 19.59 -10.30
CA GLN A 136 -12.93 18.64 -11.26
C GLN A 136 -12.42 17.36 -10.57
N GLU A 137 -11.72 17.48 -9.44
CA GLU A 137 -11.20 16.31 -8.72
C GLU A 137 -12.30 15.56 -7.98
N LYS A 138 -13.37 16.19 -7.54
CA LYS A 138 -14.59 15.51 -7.06
C LYS A 138 -15.14 14.56 -8.11
N GLU A 139 -15.28 15.04 -9.36
CA GLU A 139 -15.73 14.20 -10.48
C GLU A 139 -14.73 13.07 -10.82
N ASN A 140 -13.44 13.32 -10.70
CA ASN A 140 -12.42 12.30 -10.92
C ASN A 140 -12.46 11.21 -9.84
N ILE A 141 -12.50 11.58 -8.56
CA ILE A 141 -12.60 10.64 -7.44
C ILE A 141 -13.92 9.85 -7.49
N LYS A 142 -15.03 10.51 -7.85
CA LYS A 142 -16.32 9.84 -8.07
C LYS A 142 -16.19 8.73 -9.12
N ARG A 143 -15.59 9.03 -10.28
CA ARG A 143 -15.35 8.03 -11.33
C ARG A 143 -14.45 6.87 -10.84
N ILE A 144 -13.42 7.15 -10.02
CA ILE A 144 -12.59 6.10 -9.44
C ILE A 144 -13.40 5.20 -8.50
N ILE A 145 -14.26 5.80 -7.65
CA ILE A 145 -15.09 5.04 -6.72
C ILE A 145 -16.14 4.20 -7.47
N GLU A 146 -16.81 4.77 -8.46
CA GLU A 146 -17.80 4.06 -9.28
C GLU A 146 -17.13 2.99 -10.16
N GLY A 147 -15.96 3.29 -10.73
CA GLY A 147 -15.17 2.39 -11.56
C GLY A 147 -14.52 1.22 -10.81
N LYS A 148 -14.61 1.16 -9.45
CA LYS A 148 -14.06 0.00 -8.69
C LYS A 148 -14.64 -1.33 -9.15
N THR A 149 -15.83 -1.32 -9.75
CA THR A 149 -16.50 -2.51 -10.28
C THR A 149 -15.92 -3.02 -11.59
N ASP A 150 -15.09 -2.26 -12.31
CA ASP A 150 -14.53 -2.64 -13.61
C ASP A 150 -13.54 -3.81 -13.46
N ASN A 151 -12.73 -3.81 -12.41
CA ASN A 151 -11.90 -4.95 -12.05
C ASN A 151 -12.62 -5.87 -11.05
N LYS A 152 -13.33 -6.85 -11.55
CA LYS A 152 -14.15 -7.77 -10.74
C LYS A 152 -13.35 -8.54 -9.67
N ALA A 153 -12.08 -8.86 -9.93
CA ALA A 153 -11.24 -9.58 -8.95
C ALA A 153 -10.82 -8.66 -7.78
N MET A 154 -10.45 -7.41 -8.10
CA MET A 154 -10.16 -6.40 -7.07
C MET A 154 -11.42 -6.03 -6.30
N TYR A 155 -12.53 -5.80 -7.00
CA TYR A 155 -13.83 -5.53 -6.40
C TYR A 155 -14.23 -6.60 -5.38
N ALA A 156 -14.19 -7.89 -5.77
CA ALA A 156 -14.54 -8.99 -4.88
C ALA A 156 -13.63 -9.02 -3.63
N THR A 157 -12.34 -8.70 -3.79
CA THR A 157 -11.40 -8.61 -2.67
C THR A 157 -11.75 -7.47 -1.72
N GLU A 158 -12.00 -6.28 -2.26
CA GLU A 158 -12.40 -5.10 -1.46
C GLU A 158 -13.74 -5.34 -0.74
N ARG A 159 -14.72 -5.94 -1.42
CA ARG A 159 -16.01 -6.30 -0.81
C ARG A 159 -15.85 -7.32 0.32
N CYS A 160 -15.01 -8.33 0.15
CA CYS A 160 -14.70 -9.27 1.23
C CYS A 160 -14.08 -8.55 2.44
N ILE A 161 -13.15 -7.62 2.21
CA ILE A 161 -12.53 -6.80 3.27
C ILE A 161 -13.58 -5.91 3.94
N GLU A 162 -14.43 -5.21 3.17
CA GLU A 162 -15.51 -4.38 3.68
C GLU A 162 -16.46 -5.17 4.60
N GLU A 163 -16.83 -6.37 4.21
CA GLU A 163 -17.72 -7.23 5.00
C GLU A 163 -17.03 -7.82 6.24
N MET A 164 -15.74 -8.21 6.15
CA MET A 164 -14.98 -8.65 7.31
C MET A 164 -14.84 -7.56 8.38
N TYR A 165 -14.63 -6.33 7.94
CA TYR A 165 -14.30 -5.18 8.77
C TYR A 165 -15.36 -4.08 8.73
N LYS A 166 -16.65 -4.47 8.63
CA LYS A 166 -17.78 -3.56 8.41
C LYS A 166 -17.85 -2.36 9.36
N ASN A 167 -17.40 -2.52 10.60
CA ASN A 167 -17.43 -1.49 11.64
C ASN A 167 -16.02 -1.04 12.06
N GLU A 168 -15.01 -1.37 11.30
CA GLU A 168 -13.63 -1.06 11.59
C GLU A 168 -13.01 -0.16 10.51
N PRO A 169 -11.99 0.64 10.86
CA PRO A 169 -11.31 1.52 9.91
C PRO A 169 -10.77 0.78 8.68
N PHE A 170 -10.28 -0.47 8.87
CA PHE A 170 -9.73 -1.27 7.77
C PHE A 170 -10.77 -1.64 6.70
N GLY A 171 -12.06 -1.70 7.04
CA GLY A 171 -13.15 -1.92 6.10
C GLY A 171 -13.43 -0.74 5.17
N LEU A 172 -12.92 0.46 5.47
CA LEU A 172 -13.16 1.64 4.65
C LEU A 172 -12.40 1.57 3.32
N TYR A 173 -13.08 1.96 2.24
CA TYR A 173 -12.45 2.06 0.92
C TYR A 173 -11.49 3.24 0.87
N LYS A 174 -10.29 3.05 0.36
CA LYS A 174 -9.21 4.06 0.43
C LYS A 174 -9.47 5.37 -0.32
N TYR A 175 -10.41 5.38 -1.27
CA TYR A 175 -10.85 6.59 -1.97
C TYR A 175 -12.11 7.22 -1.36
N GLY A 176 -12.67 6.61 -0.32
CA GLY A 176 -13.87 7.10 0.34
C GLY A 176 -15.15 6.74 -0.40
N TYR A 177 -16.13 7.63 -0.34
CA TYR A 177 -17.50 7.35 -0.77
C TYR A 177 -18.13 8.54 -1.49
N VAL A 178 -18.97 8.25 -2.50
CA VAL A 178 -19.61 9.26 -3.35
C VAL A 178 -20.48 10.22 -2.53
N GLU A 179 -21.25 9.70 -1.58
CA GLU A 179 -22.14 10.51 -0.73
C GLU A 179 -21.41 11.51 0.17
N ASP A 180 -20.11 11.36 0.37
CA ASP A 180 -19.31 12.33 1.14
C ASP A 180 -18.69 13.39 0.24
N ILE A 181 -18.40 13.06 -1.02
CA ILE A 181 -17.83 14.00 -2.00
C ILE A 181 -18.72 15.22 -2.12
N GLU A 182 -20.05 15.03 -2.21
CA GLU A 182 -21.03 16.12 -2.38
C GLU A 182 -21.02 17.12 -1.22
N LYS A 183 -20.65 16.70 -0.02
CA LYS A 183 -20.61 17.53 1.19
C LYS A 183 -19.34 18.37 1.34
N ILE A 184 -18.36 18.15 0.47
CA ILE A 184 -17.03 18.79 0.57
C ILE A 184 -16.98 19.96 -0.41
N ASP A 185 -16.65 21.14 0.09
CA ASP A 185 -16.34 22.34 -0.67
C ASP A 185 -14.88 22.77 -0.53
N ALA A 186 -14.43 23.73 -1.34
CA ALA A 186 -13.05 24.20 -1.38
C ALA A 186 -12.58 24.80 -0.05
N GLN A 187 -13.48 25.43 0.72
CA GLN A 187 -13.13 26.05 2.01
C GLN A 187 -13.01 25.01 3.11
N SER A 188 -13.95 24.10 3.22
CA SER A 188 -13.94 23.01 4.20
C SER A 188 -12.76 22.05 3.95
N LEU A 189 -12.45 21.75 2.67
CA LEU A 189 -11.31 20.93 2.28
C LEU A 189 -9.97 21.60 2.68
N TYR A 190 -9.84 22.91 2.46
CA TYR A 190 -8.64 23.65 2.89
C TYR A 190 -8.50 23.70 4.41
N LYS A 191 -9.61 23.90 5.15
CA LYS A 191 -9.59 23.85 6.60
C LYS A 191 -9.09 22.51 7.10
N TYR A 192 -9.62 21.43 6.52
CA TYR A 192 -9.19 20.08 6.86
C TYR A 192 -7.73 19.80 6.44
N TYR A 193 -7.29 20.26 5.25
CA TYR A 193 -5.89 20.14 4.83
C TYR A 193 -4.93 20.72 5.86
N LYS A 194 -5.21 21.91 6.40
CA LYS A 194 -4.36 22.53 7.44
C LYS A 194 -4.30 21.69 8.73
N GLU A 195 -5.43 21.12 9.12
CA GLU A 195 -5.50 20.21 10.27
C GLU A 195 -4.67 18.95 10.00
N MET A 196 -4.91 18.28 8.87
CA MET A 196 -4.19 17.09 8.45
C MET A 196 -2.67 17.32 8.42
N ILE A 197 -2.20 18.36 7.73
CA ILE A 197 -0.77 18.68 7.64
C ILE A 197 -0.16 19.00 9.00
N SER A 198 -0.94 19.47 9.98
CA SER A 198 -0.45 19.75 11.33
C SER A 198 -0.38 18.52 12.23
N THR A 199 -0.99 17.41 11.86
CA THR A 199 -1.16 16.21 12.71
C THR A 199 -0.63 14.91 12.11
N CYS A 200 -0.59 14.78 10.77
CA CYS A 200 -0.11 13.57 10.10
C CYS A 200 1.38 13.33 10.34
N LYS A 201 1.80 12.07 10.37
CA LYS A 201 3.22 11.70 10.29
C LYS A 201 3.73 12.01 8.89
N ILE A 202 4.91 12.61 8.80
CA ILE A 202 5.57 12.94 7.53
C ILE A 202 6.88 12.17 7.45
N ASP A 203 6.99 11.28 6.47
CA ASP A 203 8.22 10.58 6.13
C ASP A 203 8.70 11.05 4.76
N ILE A 204 9.92 11.55 4.69
CA ILE A 204 10.57 12.00 3.46
C ILE A 204 11.65 11.00 3.13
N PHE A 205 11.52 10.30 2.01
CA PHE A 205 12.51 9.37 1.50
C PHE A 205 13.26 9.98 0.32
N VAL A 206 14.56 9.71 0.28
CA VAL A 206 15.39 10.09 -0.87
C VAL A 206 16.32 8.93 -1.21
N SER A 207 16.13 8.34 -2.38
CA SER A 207 16.96 7.28 -2.94
C SER A 207 17.81 7.80 -4.08
N GLY A 208 19.10 7.49 -4.08
CA GLY A 208 20.05 7.90 -5.11
C GLY A 208 21.46 8.16 -4.57
N ASP A 209 22.28 8.83 -5.35
CA ASP A 209 23.62 9.24 -4.92
C ASP A 209 23.55 10.49 -4.03
N VAL A 210 23.18 10.27 -2.76
CA VAL A 210 22.89 11.33 -1.79
C VAL A 210 23.93 11.39 -0.68
N ASP A 211 24.17 12.62 -0.16
CA ASP A 211 25.08 12.88 0.95
C ASP A 211 24.38 13.62 2.11
N GLU A 212 25.13 13.95 3.16
CA GLU A 212 24.61 14.61 4.37
C GLU A 212 24.06 16.03 4.12
N LYS A 213 24.38 16.67 2.97
CA LYS A 213 23.86 18.00 2.63
C LYS A 213 22.36 18.03 2.52
N ILE A 214 21.72 16.88 2.23
CA ILE A 214 20.27 16.77 2.15
C ILE A 214 19.57 17.17 3.46
N VAL A 215 20.19 16.87 4.59
CA VAL A 215 19.67 17.27 5.91
C VAL A 215 19.54 18.80 5.97
N LYS A 216 20.60 19.51 5.54
CA LYS A 216 20.61 20.98 5.55
C LYS A 216 19.58 21.56 4.57
N ILE A 217 19.41 20.94 3.38
CA ILE A 217 18.38 21.35 2.41
C ILE A 217 16.99 21.34 3.05
N LEU A 218 16.66 20.28 3.82
CA LEU A 218 15.37 20.19 4.49
C LEU A 218 15.26 21.12 5.68
N GLU A 219 16.29 21.24 6.51
CA GLU A 219 16.31 22.13 7.68
C GLU A 219 16.22 23.62 7.29
N GLU A 220 16.77 23.99 6.14
CA GLU A 220 16.72 25.36 5.61
C GLU A 220 15.46 25.68 4.82
N ASN A 221 14.69 24.68 4.39
CA ASN A 221 13.48 24.87 3.60
C ASN A 221 12.38 25.56 4.41
N GLU A 222 11.90 26.71 3.92
CA GLU A 222 10.90 27.52 4.65
C GLU A 222 9.58 26.81 4.87
N SER A 223 9.11 25.99 3.93
CA SER A 223 7.87 25.22 4.11
C SER A 223 8.02 24.21 5.25
N ILE A 224 9.16 23.52 5.33
CA ILE A 224 9.46 22.56 6.42
C ILE A 224 9.61 23.29 7.76
N LYS A 225 10.27 24.45 7.79
CA LYS A 225 10.40 25.27 9.00
C LYS A 225 9.05 25.69 9.57
N ASN A 226 8.09 26.00 8.70
CA ASN A 226 6.75 26.45 9.07
C ASN A 226 5.82 25.31 9.51
N LEU A 227 6.17 24.05 9.23
CA LEU A 227 5.40 22.91 9.75
C LEU A 227 5.50 22.86 11.28
N LYS A 228 4.36 22.57 11.91
CA LYS A 228 4.31 22.40 13.38
C LYS A 228 4.93 21.08 13.78
N GLU A 229 5.56 21.08 14.96
CA GLU A 229 5.88 19.84 15.67
C GLU A 229 4.60 19.09 16.00
N ARG A 230 4.64 17.75 15.98
CA ARG A 230 3.46 16.91 16.19
C ARG A 230 3.80 15.59 16.84
N GLU A 231 2.89 15.15 17.69
CA GLU A 231 2.84 13.75 18.08
C GLU A 231 2.00 13.00 17.06
N THR A 232 2.59 12.00 16.43
CA THR A 232 1.92 11.23 15.37
C THR A 232 1.36 9.95 15.93
N LYS A 233 0.11 9.64 15.54
CA LYS A 233 -0.55 8.41 15.94
C LYS A 233 -0.66 7.52 14.70
N ILE A 234 0.23 6.54 14.61
CA ILE A 234 0.11 5.47 13.61
C ILE A 234 -0.43 4.24 14.33
N ILE A 235 -1.53 3.70 13.83
CA ILE A 235 -2.14 2.50 14.40
C ILE A 235 -1.46 1.30 13.75
N ILE A 236 -0.62 0.62 14.54
CA ILE A 236 -0.03 -0.65 14.16
C ILE A 236 -0.71 -1.69 15.04
N ASP A 237 -1.66 -2.39 14.45
CA ASP A 237 -2.38 -3.41 15.18
C ASP A 237 -1.89 -4.80 14.75
N ILE A 238 -1.35 -5.56 15.72
CA ILE A 238 -1.24 -7.01 15.57
C ILE A 238 -2.45 -7.56 16.33
N PRO A 239 -3.57 -7.77 15.65
CA PRO A 239 -4.79 -8.07 16.35
C PRO A 239 -4.72 -9.46 16.97
N LYS A 240 -5.02 -9.54 18.28
CA LYS A 240 -5.67 -10.74 18.79
C LYS A 240 -7.09 -10.72 18.26
N LYS A 241 -7.43 -11.69 17.44
CA LYS A 241 -8.77 -11.78 16.87
C LYS A 241 -9.62 -12.71 17.70
N ASP A 242 -10.82 -12.28 18.00
CA ASP A 242 -11.84 -13.15 18.58
C ASP A 242 -12.26 -14.22 17.56
N ILE A 243 -12.69 -15.37 18.06
CA ILE A 243 -13.25 -16.41 17.21
C ILE A 243 -14.57 -15.88 16.64
N VAL A 244 -14.61 -15.72 15.32
CA VAL A 244 -15.80 -15.25 14.59
C VAL A 244 -16.43 -16.44 13.89
N GLU A 245 -17.76 -16.50 13.88
CA GLU A 245 -18.49 -17.49 13.09
C GLU A 245 -18.27 -17.24 11.59
N GLU A 246 -17.98 -18.32 10.84
CA GLU A 246 -17.79 -18.24 9.39
C GLU A 246 -19.05 -17.72 8.70
N ARG A 247 -18.90 -16.73 7.81
CA ARG A 247 -19.99 -16.13 7.05
C ARG A 247 -19.78 -16.34 5.56
N GLU A 248 -20.87 -16.66 4.87
CA GLU A 248 -20.89 -16.72 3.41
C GLU A 248 -21.72 -15.56 2.86
N ILE A 249 -21.15 -14.83 1.90
CA ILE A 249 -21.76 -13.66 1.28
C ILE A 249 -21.74 -13.84 -0.23
N ILE A 250 -22.94 -13.90 -0.82
CA ILE A 250 -23.14 -14.02 -2.26
C ILE A 250 -23.64 -12.69 -2.80
N GLU A 251 -22.87 -12.10 -3.71
CA GLU A 251 -23.27 -10.89 -4.43
C GLU A 251 -23.50 -11.21 -5.91
N LYS A 252 -24.62 -10.71 -6.45
CA LYS A 252 -25.02 -10.92 -7.86
C LYS A 252 -24.70 -9.66 -8.68
N MET A 253 -23.89 -9.81 -9.72
CA MET A 253 -23.51 -8.73 -10.63
C MET A 253 -23.41 -9.29 -12.06
N ASP A 254 -23.43 -8.43 -13.06
CA ASP A 254 -23.17 -8.84 -14.44
C ASP A 254 -21.68 -9.24 -14.58
N VAL A 255 -21.42 -10.55 -14.54
CA VAL A 255 -20.10 -11.15 -14.63
C VAL A 255 -20.15 -12.46 -15.41
N THR A 256 -19.14 -12.72 -16.22
CA THR A 256 -18.97 -13.98 -16.95
C THR A 256 -18.22 -15.05 -16.14
N GLN A 257 -17.50 -14.63 -15.10
CA GLN A 257 -16.73 -15.49 -14.23
C GLN A 257 -17.08 -15.25 -12.76
N GLY A 258 -17.28 -16.30 -11.99
CA GLY A 258 -17.36 -16.23 -10.54
C GLY A 258 -16.03 -15.81 -9.91
N LYS A 259 -16.09 -15.00 -8.85
CA LYS A 259 -14.91 -14.63 -8.04
C LYS A 259 -15.15 -15.07 -6.61
N ILE A 260 -14.36 -16.05 -6.16
CA ILE A 260 -14.32 -16.49 -4.77
C ILE A 260 -13.20 -15.71 -4.07
N VAL A 261 -13.51 -15.11 -2.93
CA VAL A 261 -12.53 -14.56 -2.00
C VAL A 261 -12.81 -15.12 -0.61
N ILE A 262 -11.84 -15.80 -0.03
CA ILE A 262 -11.91 -16.33 1.33
C ILE A 262 -10.99 -15.52 2.21
N GLY A 263 -11.56 -14.73 3.10
CA GLY A 263 -10.83 -13.98 4.11
C GLY A 263 -10.68 -14.80 5.39
N MET A 264 -9.43 -14.97 5.81
CA MET A 264 -9.07 -15.71 7.00
C MET A 264 -8.38 -14.82 8.01
N ASP A 265 -8.73 -14.99 9.27
CA ASP A 265 -8.05 -14.36 10.39
C ASP A 265 -6.89 -15.23 10.87
N LEU A 266 -5.76 -14.57 11.12
CA LEU A 266 -4.55 -15.16 11.66
C LEU A 266 -4.24 -14.54 13.01
N THR A 267 -4.15 -15.36 14.05
CA THR A 267 -3.68 -14.93 15.37
C THR A 267 -2.20 -15.27 15.52
N LEU A 268 -1.36 -14.26 15.70
CA LEU A 268 0.06 -14.43 15.98
C LEU A 268 0.31 -14.27 17.49
N GLU A 269 1.07 -15.19 18.08
CA GLU A 269 1.47 -15.13 19.49
C GLU A 269 2.60 -14.09 19.73
N ASN A 270 3.41 -13.86 18.71
CA ASN A 270 4.50 -12.89 18.74
C ASN A 270 4.85 -12.40 17.33
N VAL A 271 5.56 -11.27 17.25
CA VAL A 271 5.92 -10.58 16.00
C VAL A 271 6.76 -11.45 15.05
N ASN A 272 7.60 -12.36 15.57
CA ASN A 272 8.48 -13.19 14.74
C ASN A 272 7.70 -14.25 13.94
N GLN A 273 6.51 -14.64 14.39
CA GLN A 273 5.66 -15.59 13.65
C GLN A 273 5.18 -15.03 12.29
N LYS A 274 5.37 -13.74 12.02
CA LYS A 274 5.11 -13.19 10.68
C LYS A 274 5.92 -13.90 9.57
N TYR A 275 7.15 -14.32 9.86
CA TYR A 275 7.98 -15.06 8.89
C TYR A 275 7.37 -16.44 8.60
N ASN A 276 6.84 -17.10 9.63
CA ASN A 276 6.14 -18.36 9.50
C ASN A 276 4.89 -18.18 8.62
N ALA A 277 4.13 -17.09 8.82
CA ALA A 277 2.95 -16.75 8.02
C ALA A 277 3.31 -16.44 6.56
N ILE A 278 4.45 -15.76 6.31
CA ILE A 278 4.94 -15.47 4.97
C ILE A 278 5.27 -16.78 4.23
N VAL A 279 6.00 -17.71 4.87
CA VAL A 279 6.32 -19.01 4.26
C VAL A 279 5.07 -19.87 4.08
N TYR A 280 4.18 -19.90 5.07
CA TYR A 280 2.88 -20.56 4.96
C TYR A 280 2.09 -20.06 3.73
N ASN A 281 1.96 -18.74 3.59
CA ASN A 281 1.25 -18.14 2.46
C ASN A 281 1.90 -18.46 1.12
N ALA A 282 3.23 -18.49 1.05
CA ALA A 282 3.96 -18.84 -0.17
C ALA A 282 3.66 -20.27 -0.63
N ILE A 283 3.57 -21.25 0.31
CA ILE A 283 3.19 -22.63 0.03
C ILE A 283 1.71 -22.72 -0.33
N LEU A 284 0.84 -22.00 0.38
CA LEU A 284 -0.61 -22.07 0.18
C LEU A 284 -1.02 -21.54 -1.20
N GLY A 285 -0.62 -20.32 -1.52
CA GLY A 285 -1.11 -19.64 -2.73
C GLY A 285 -0.27 -18.46 -3.22
N GLY A 286 0.87 -18.15 -2.57
CA GLY A 286 1.68 -16.97 -2.88
C GLY A 286 2.68 -17.15 -4.02
N THR A 287 2.85 -18.36 -4.56
CA THR A 287 3.81 -18.68 -5.62
C THR A 287 3.17 -19.48 -6.76
N ALA A 288 3.84 -19.52 -7.91
CA ALA A 288 3.40 -20.32 -9.06
C ALA A 288 3.40 -21.85 -8.81
N ASN A 289 4.11 -22.33 -7.79
CA ASN A 289 4.16 -23.73 -7.40
C ASN A 289 3.30 -24.02 -6.15
N SER A 290 2.48 -23.08 -5.75
CA SER A 290 1.65 -23.18 -4.55
C SER A 290 0.51 -24.20 -4.68
N LYS A 291 -0.01 -24.65 -3.54
CA LYS A 291 -1.13 -25.61 -3.48
C LYS A 291 -2.38 -25.10 -4.20
N MET A 292 -2.74 -23.83 -4.04
CA MET A 292 -3.89 -23.24 -4.75
C MET A 292 -3.69 -23.29 -6.27
N PHE A 293 -2.49 -22.96 -6.73
CA PHE A 293 -2.18 -23.01 -8.16
C PHE A 293 -2.22 -24.45 -8.69
N GLN A 294 -1.56 -25.38 -8.02
CA GLN A 294 -1.44 -26.75 -8.46
C GLN A 294 -2.78 -27.54 -8.38
N GLU A 295 -3.50 -27.41 -7.27
CA GLU A 295 -4.67 -28.28 -7.01
C GLU A 295 -5.96 -27.69 -7.62
N VAL A 296 -6.16 -26.37 -7.57
CA VAL A 296 -7.40 -25.72 -8.04
C VAL A 296 -7.31 -25.37 -9.53
N ARG A 297 -6.16 -24.82 -9.97
CA ARG A 297 -5.98 -24.39 -11.35
C ARG A 297 -5.49 -25.51 -12.26
N GLU A 298 -4.34 -26.13 -11.97
CA GLU A 298 -3.71 -27.09 -12.90
C GLU A 298 -4.42 -28.45 -12.87
N LYS A 299 -4.51 -29.11 -11.71
CA LYS A 299 -5.07 -30.47 -11.64
C LYS A 299 -6.58 -30.53 -11.80
N ALA A 300 -7.31 -29.66 -11.10
CA ALA A 300 -8.76 -29.65 -11.19
C ALA A 300 -9.30 -28.90 -12.40
N SER A 301 -8.50 -28.02 -12.99
CA SER A 301 -8.89 -27.16 -14.14
C SER A 301 -10.16 -26.33 -13.88
N LEU A 302 -10.36 -25.91 -12.60
CA LEU A 302 -11.58 -25.20 -12.18
C LEU A 302 -11.41 -23.69 -12.20
N ALA A 303 -10.15 -23.22 -12.13
CA ALA A 303 -9.87 -21.80 -11.98
C ALA A 303 -8.94 -21.27 -13.08
N TYR A 304 -9.21 -20.06 -13.56
CA TYR A 304 -8.30 -19.30 -14.43
C TYR A 304 -7.16 -18.67 -13.60
N SER A 305 -7.46 -18.32 -12.35
CA SER A 305 -6.50 -17.83 -11.38
C SER A 305 -6.83 -18.36 -10.00
N ALA A 306 -5.80 -18.81 -9.28
CA ALA A 306 -5.92 -19.24 -7.88
C ALA A 306 -4.66 -18.84 -7.14
N GLY A 307 -4.81 -18.23 -5.98
CA GLY A 307 -3.67 -17.78 -5.17
C GLY A 307 -4.09 -17.25 -3.81
N SER A 308 -3.12 -16.89 -3.00
CA SER A 308 -3.36 -16.25 -1.70
C SER A 308 -2.43 -15.07 -1.46
N THR A 309 -2.87 -14.17 -0.57
CA THR A 309 -2.12 -12.97 -0.16
C THR A 309 -2.16 -12.83 1.35
N TYR A 310 -1.01 -12.66 1.98
CA TYR A 310 -0.91 -12.35 3.40
C TYR A 310 -0.86 -10.84 3.62
N LEU A 311 -1.84 -10.29 4.33
CA LEU A 311 -1.89 -8.90 4.75
C LEU A 311 -1.30 -8.77 6.17
N ARG A 312 0.02 -8.56 6.24
CA ARG A 312 0.79 -8.61 7.50
C ARG A 312 0.32 -7.60 8.57
N TYR A 313 -0.17 -6.44 8.15
CA TYR A 313 -0.58 -5.36 9.07
C TYR A 313 -1.91 -5.60 9.78
N LYS A 314 -2.70 -6.56 9.31
CA LYS A 314 -3.98 -6.97 9.91
C LYS A 314 -4.00 -8.44 10.28
N GLY A 315 -2.94 -9.20 9.98
CA GLY A 315 -2.89 -10.63 10.26
C GLY A 315 -3.99 -11.40 9.51
N ASN A 316 -4.13 -11.14 8.19
CA ASN A 316 -5.11 -11.84 7.37
C ASN A 316 -4.44 -12.58 6.22
N ILE A 317 -5.03 -13.69 5.84
CA ILE A 317 -4.74 -14.34 4.56
C ILE A 317 -6.01 -14.38 3.74
N PHE A 318 -5.92 -13.90 2.49
CA PHE A 318 -7.00 -13.94 1.52
C PHE A 318 -6.68 -14.93 0.41
N ILE A 319 -7.52 -15.96 0.24
CA ILE A 319 -7.50 -16.83 -0.95
C ILE A 319 -8.41 -16.20 -2.00
N LYS A 320 -7.95 -16.18 -3.24
CA LYS A 320 -8.65 -15.55 -4.38
C LYS A 320 -8.67 -16.53 -5.54
N CYS A 321 -9.87 -16.82 -6.08
CA CYS A 321 -10.02 -17.69 -7.22
C CYS A 321 -11.01 -17.08 -8.23
N GLY A 322 -10.65 -17.15 -9.52
CA GLY A 322 -11.55 -16.85 -10.63
C GLY A 322 -11.98 -18.16 -11.29
N ILE A 323 -13.27 -18.49 -11.25
CA ILE A 323 -13.83 -19.78 -11.64
C ILE A 323 -15.00 -19.65 -12.61
N GLU A 324 -15.39 -20.74 -13.26
CA GLU A 324 -16.75 -20.85 -13.81
C GLU A 324 -17.75 -20.96 -12.64
N ILE A 325 -18.86 -20.21 -12.72
CA ILE A 325 -19.82 -20.06 -11.62
C ILE A 325 -20.36 -21.42 -11.13
N LYS A 326 -20.70 -22.34 -12.07
CA LYS A 326 -21.18 -23.68 -11.74
C LYS A 326 -20.18 -24.55 -10.95
N ASN A 327 -18.91 -24.16 -10.89
CA ASN A 327 -17.85 -24.90 -10.21
C ASN A 327 -17.61 -24.42 -8.77
N TYR A 328 -18.48 -23.54 -8.24
CA TYR A 328 -18.30 -22.93 -6.91
C TYR A 328 -18.10 -23.96 -5.81
N GLU A 329 -19.05 -24.87 -5.62
CA GLU A 329 -19.01 -25.87 -4.56
C GLU A 329 -17.75 -26.76 -4.63
N LYS A 330 -17.41 -27.21 -5.85
CA LYS A 330 -16.25 -28.06 -6.06
C LYS A 330 -14.94 -27.32 -5.80
N ALA A 331 -14.85 -26.06 -6.20
CA ALA A 331 -13.68 -25.23 -5.93
C ALA A 331 -13.51 -24.98 -4.43
N LEU A 332 -14.61 -24.68 -3.74
CA LEU A 332 -14.62 -24.49 -2.28
C LEU A 332 -14.21 -25.76 -1.53
N GLU A 333 -14.70 -26.93 -1.95
CA GLU A 333 -14.31 -28.22 -1.37
C GLU A 333 -12.79 -28.44 -1.50
N ILE A 334 -12.22 -28.22 -2.69
CA ILE A 334 -10.77 -28.39 -2.92
C ILE A 334 -9.98 -27.39 -2.06
N ILE A 335 -10.41 -26.12 -1.99
CA ILE A 335 -9.75 -25.09 -1.17
C ILE A 335 -9.74 -25.53 0.31
N ARG A 336 -10.90 -25.95 0.84
CA ARG A 336 -11.01 -26.43 2.22
C ARG A 336 -10.11 -27.63 2.48
N LYS A 337 -10.04 -28.56 1.52
CA LYS A 337 -9.13 -29.70 1.61
C LYS A 337 -7.68 -29.26 1.70
N GLN A 338 -7.25 -28.27 0.87
CA GLN A 338 -5.87 -27.79 0.94
C GLN A 338 -5.56 -27.10 2.28
N LEU A 339 -6.51 -26.37 2.85
CA LEU A 339 -6.35 -25.81 4.20
C LEU A 339 -6.17 -26.89 5.26
N GLU A 340 -6.97 -27.98 5.21
CA GLU A 340 -6.82 -29.12 6.11
C GLU A 340 -5.51 -29.88 5.86
N ASP A 341 -5.08 -30.04 4.62
CA ASP A 341 -3.79 -30.65 4.28
C ASP A 341 -2.63 -29.85 4.88
N MET A 342 -2.70 -28.51 4.86
CA MET A 342 -1.71 -27.64 5.51
C MET A 342 -1.68 -27.85 7.02
N LYS A 343 -2.84 -27.97 7.70
CA LYS A 343 -2.93 -28.24 9.14
C LYS A 343 -2.32 -29.59 9.52
N LYS A 344 -2.49 -30.60 8.67
CA LYS A 344 -1.95 -31.94 8.85
C LYS A 344 -0.49 -32.11 8.45
N GLY A 345 0.15 -31.03 7.92
CA GLY A 345 1.52 -31.06 7.43
C GLY A 345 1.69 -31.85 6.12
N ILE A 346 0.61 -32.00 5.33
CA ILE A 346 0.63 -32.68 4.02
C ILE A 346 1.15 -31.71 2.97
N PHE A 347 2.43 -31.42 3.06
CA PHE A 347 3.27 -30.71 2.10
C PHE A 347 4.72 -31.20 2.26
N THR A 348 5.48 -31.12 1.20
CA THR A 348 6.83 -31.68 1.13
C THR A 348 7.89 -30.70 1.61
N ASP A 349 9.10 -31.20 1.90
CA ASP A 349 10.25 -30.36 2.17
C ASP A 349 10.64 -29.54 0.92
N GLU A 350 10.39 -30.09 -0.28
CA GLU A 350 10.57 -29.35 -1.54
C GLU A 350 9.62 -28.16 -1.65
N ASP A 351 8.37 -28.26 -1.21
CA ASP A 351 7.43 -27.13 -1.17
C ASP A 351 7.95 -26.02 -0.27
N ILE A 352 8.52 -26.37 0.89
CA ILE A 352 9.10 -25.42 1.84
C ILE A 352 10.30 -24.72 1.20
N GLU A 353 11.23 -25.48 0.62
CA GLU A 353 12.45 -24.93 0.01
C GLU A 353 12.12 -24.04 -1.20
N ASN A 354 11.16 -24.42 -2.04
CA ASN A 354 10.73 -23.62 -3.17
C ASN A 354 10.05 -22.31 -2.71
N ALA A 355 9.23 -22.36 -1.67
CA ALA A 355 8.63 -21.17 -1.05
C ALA A 355 9.70 -20.21 -0.51
N LYS A 356 10.67 -20.73 0.27
CA LYS A 356 11.78 -19.92 0.81
C LYS A 356 12.62 -19.31 -0.31
N LYS A 357 12.99 -20.07 -1.34
CA LYS A 357 13.73 -19.55 -2.50
C LYS A 357 13.01 -18.42 -3.20
N SER A 358 11.70 -18.56 -3.43
CA SER A 358 10.86 -17.54 -4.05
C SER A 358 10.83 -16.24 -3.21
N ILE A 359 10.62 -16.36 -1.89
CA ILE A 359 10.63 -15.23 -0.97
C ILE A 359 12.00 -14.53 -0.97
N ILE A 360 13.09 -15.30 -0.85
CA ILE A 360 14.46 -14.78 -0.82
C ILE A 360 14.82 -14.09 -2.13
N SER A 361 14.38 -14.63 -3.27
CA SER A 361 14.57 -13.98 -4.57
C SER A 361 13.86 -12.63 -4.63
N GLY A 362 12.61 -12.55 -4.16
CA GLY A 362 11.86 -11.30 -4.08
C GLY A 362 12.52 -10.27 -3.15
N ILE A 363 13.05 -10.70 -2.00
CA ILE A 363 13.77 -9.80 -1.08
C ILE A 363 15.07 -9.28 -1.68
N ARG A 364 15.80 -10.12 -2.44
CA ARG A 364 17.07 -9.72 -3.08
C ARG A 364 16.86 -8.77 -4.27
N SER A 365 15.69 -8.75 -4.86
CA SER A 365 15.37 -7.83 -5.97
C SER A 365 14.73 -6.52 -5.52
N ILE A 366 14.56 -6.29 -4.22
CA ILE A 366 13.96 -5.05 -3.70
C ILE A 366 14.76 -3.82 -4.14
N ASP A 367 16.09 -3.91 -4.15
CA ASP A 367 16.97 -2.83 -4.51
C ASP A 367 17.24 -2.70 -6.03
N ASP A 368 16.48 -3.42 -6.86
CA ASP A 368 16.50 -3.27 -8.33
C ASP A 368 15.59 -2.13 -8.82
N GLU A 369 14.68 -1.64 -7.96
CA GLU A 369 13.78 -0.52 -8.25
C GLU A 369 13.69 0.41 -7.03
N GLN A 370 13.91 1.72 -7.23
CA GLN A 370 13.96 2.70 -6.15
C GLN A 370 12.64 2.85 -5.37
N ASP A 371 11.49 2.81 -6.05
CA ASP A 371 10.18 2.93 -5.39
C ASP A 371 9.83 1.67 -4.59
N THR A 372 10.21 0.49 -5.06
CA THR A 372 10.08 -0.78 -4.34
C THR A 372 10.92 -0.77 -3.07
N GLU A 373 12.16 -0.28 -3.16
CA GLU A 373 13.07 -0.15 -2.02
C GLU A 373 12.53 0.87 -1.00
N ILE A 374 12.10 2.06 -1.45
CA ILE A 374 11.45 3.06 -0.58
C ILE A 374 10.22 2.49 0.11
N THR A 375 9.35 1.79 -0.63
CA THR A 375 8.13 1.18 -0.08
C THR A 375 8.45 0.11 0.98
N TYR A 376 9.51 -0.67 0.77
CA TYR A 376 9.99 -1.66 1.74
C TYR A 376 10.44 -1.00 3.05
N PHE A 377 11.30 0.03 2.98
CA PHE A 377 11.76 0.75 4.17
C PHE A 377 10.65 1.56 4.84
N PHE A 378 9.75 2.15 4.08
CA PHE A 378 8.54 2.79 4.62
C PHE A 378 7.68 1.79 5.40
N GLY A 379 7.53 0.56 4.90
CA GLY A 379 6.84 -0.50 5.61
C GLY A 379 7.51 -0.88 6.93
N GLN A 380 8.84 -0.83 7.02
CA GLN A 380 9.58 -1.01 8.27
C GLN A 380 9.39 0.17 9.22
N GLU A 381 9.41 1.40 8.69
CA GLU A 381 9.20 2.61 9.50
C GLU A 381 7.79 2.63 10.13
N ILE A 382 6.74 2.25 9.37
CA ILE A 382 5.37 2.16 9.90
C ILE A 382 5.27 1.13 11.03
N THR A 383 5.97 -0.01 10.92
CA THR A 383 5.93 -1.07 11.93
C THR A 383 6.96 -0.88 13.05
N ASN A 384 7.73 0.20 12.99
CA ASN A 384 8.88 0.45 13.89
C ASN A 384 9.85 -0.74 13.93
N GLU A 385 10.03 -1.41 12.78
CA GLU A 385 10.96 -2.51 12.59
C GLU A 385 12.22 -2.00 11.90
N LYS A 386 13.37 -2.51 12.31
CA LYS A 386 14.66 -2.17 11.69
C LYS A 386 15.47 -3.44 11.52
N ILE A 387 15.21 -4.13 10.43
CA ILE A 387 15.93 -5.35 10.10
C ILE A 387 16.58 -5.22 8.72
N SER A 388 17.79 -5.78 8.59
CA SER A 388 18.46 -5.86 7.29
C SER A 388 17.84 -6.97 6.41
N THR A 389 18.11 -6.90 5.11
CA THR A 389 17.71 -7.96 4.17
C THR A 389 18.33 -9.31 4.55
N GLU A 390 19.57 -9.31 5.06
CA GLU A 390 20.27 -10.52 5.53
C GLU A 390 19.56 -11.13 6.75
N GLU A 391 19.16 -10.29 7.70
CA GLU A 391 18.43 -10.74 8.88
C GLU A 391 17.04 -11.27 8.50
N TYR A 392 16.35 -10.59 7.57
CA TYR A 392 15.10 -11.08 7.03
C TYR A 392 15.25 -12.46 6.37
N ILE A 393 16.26 -12.63 5.51
CA ILE A 393 16.58 -13.90 4.85
C ILE A 393 16.90 -14.99 5.89
N LYS A 394 17.68 -14.65 6.92
CA LYS A 394 17.98 -15.57 8.02
C LYS A 394 16.70 -16.05 8.71
N ASN A 395 15.77 -15.13 9.02
CA ASN A 395 14.51 -15.48 9.66
C ASN A 395 13.63 -16.37 8.77
N ILE A 396 13.57 -16.12 7.46
CA ILE A 396 12.86 -16.99 6.50
C ILE A 396 13.49 -18.40 6.50
N ASN A 397 14.82 -18.49 6.46
CA ASN A 397 15.51 -19.79 6.44
C ASN A 397 15.28 -20.62 7.72
N GLN A 398 15.08 -19.96 8.86
CA GLN A 398 14.84 -20.62 10.16
C GLN A 398 13.43 -21.22 10.31
N VAL A 399 12.48 -20.85 9.45
CA VAL A 399 11.09 -21.36 9.52
C VAL A 399 11.11 -22.87 9.31
N SER A 400 10.56 -23.62 10.29
CA SER A 400 10.44 -25.07 10.27
C SER A 400 9.07 -25.52 9.74
N LYS A 401 8.93 -26.82 9.44
CA LYS A 401 7.65 -27.44 9.08
C LYS A 401 6.63 -27.32 10.21
N GLU A 402 7.07 -27.48 11.44
CA GLU A 402 6.26 -27.35 12.65
C GLU A 402 5.71 -25.93 12.83
N ASP A 403 6.51 -24.92 12.50
CA ASP A 403 6.09 -23.53 12.54
C ASP A 403 5.00 -23.22 11.51
N ILE A 404 5.13 -23.78 10.31
CA ILE A 404 4.12 -23.67 9.25
C ILE A 404 2.80 -24.34 9.67
N ILE A 405 2.87 -25.53 10.30
CA ILE A 405 1.70 -26.23 10.83
C ILE A 405 1.03 -25.43 11.97
N LYS A 406 1.81 -24.79 12.84
CA LYS A 406 1.25 -23.89 13.88
C LYS A 406 0.46 -22.73 13.27
N ILE A 407 1.00 -22.07 12.24
CA ILE A 407 0.28 -21.03 11.49
C ILE A 407 -1.00 -21.59 10.88
N ALA A 408 -0.94 -22.76 10.22
CA ALA A 408 -2.12 -23.40 9.64
C ALA A 408 -3.25 -23.61 10.68
N ASN A 409 -2.88 -24.04 11.89
CA ASN A 409 -3.83 -24.30 12.96
C ASN A 409 -4.34 -23.03 13.67
N SER A 410 -3.66 -21.90 13.56
CA SER A 410 -4.10 -20.62 14.10
C SER A 410 -4.99 -19.83 13.13
N LEU A 411 -5.12 -20.27 11.88
CA LEU A 411 -5.97 -19.65 10.87
C LEU A 411 -7.43 -20.09 11.01
N GLN A 412 -8.32 -19.12 10.88
CA GLN A 412 -9.77 -19.33 10.90
C GLN A 412 -10.41 -18.63 9.71
N ILE A 413 -11.31 -19.30 9.00
CA ILE A 413 -12.11 -18.68 7.96
C ILE A 413 -13.11 -17.73 8.65
N ASN A 414 -13.09 -16.48 8.23
CA ASN A 414 -14.01 -15.45 8.70
C ASN A 414 -15.14 -15.24 7.68
N THR A 415 -14.78 -14.96 6.43
CA THR A 415 -15.75 -14.60 5.40
C THR A 415 -15.40 -15.30 4.08
N ILE A 416 -16.38 -15.97 3.51
CA ILE A 416 -16.36 -16.46 2.13
C ILE A 416 -17.23 -15.49 1.33
N TYR A 417 -16.63 -14.79 0.38
CA TYR A 417 -17.33 -13.90 -0.52
C TYR A 417 -17.35 -14.49 -1.93
N PHE A 418 -18.55 -14.59 -2.51
CA PHE A 418 -18.73 -15.09 -3.85
C PHE A 418 -19.48 -14.08 -4.73
N LEU A 419 -18.80 -13.57 -5.74
CA LEU A 419 -19.40 -12.74 -6.79
C LEU A 419 -19.81 -13.64 -7.94
N LYS A 420 -21.12 -13.69 -8.26
CA LYS A 420 -21.65 -14.50 -9.35
C LYS A 420 -22.56 -13.72 -10.30
N ASN A 421 -22.94 -14.32 -11.43
CA ASN A 421 -23.87 -13.72 -12.38
C ASN A 421 -25.26 -13.55 -11.78
N LYS A 422 -25.99 -12.54 -12.25
CA LYS A 422 -27.40 -12.27 -11.86
C LYS A 422 -28.37 -13.33 -12.36
N GLU A 423 -28.07 -13.93 -13.51
CA GLU A 423 -28.96 -14.85 -14.25
C GLU A 423 -28.75 -16.32 -13.85
N GLU A 424 -27.69 -16.64 -13.10
CA GLU A 424 -27.40 -18.01 -12.65
C GLU A 424 -27.79 -18.16 -11.16
N ASP A 425 -28.67 -19.12 -10.89
CA ASP A 425 -29.09 -19.51 -9.52
C ASP A 425 -28.02 -20.31 -8.79
#